data_d0e92d039d9bf453052438db2665a4fc
#
_entry.id   d0e92d039d9bf453052438db2665a4fc
#
_cell.length_a   1.000
_cell.length_b   1.000
_cell.length_c   1.000
_cell.angle_alpha   90.00
_cell.angle_beta   90.00
_cell.angle_gamma   90.00
#
_symmetry.space_group_name_H-M   'P 1'
#
loop_
_entity.id
_entity.type
_entity.pdbx_description
1 polymer ?
#
loop_
_entity_poly.entity_id
_entity_poly.type
_entity_poly.pdbx_seq_one_letter_code
_entity_poly.pdbx_strand_id
1 'polypeptide(L)'
;MSQDTAEVTRVVNLYIDGAGNGNADQLNEAFHKSARWYGSLDGVDYDMDKDGFVAFMVESPGKPTSAKIVDVQIVGTAASASVTEDGFWGTLSFTNFFQLAILDGRWQITSKTFAHTGGSHA
;
A
#
# COMPACT_ATOMS: atom_id res chain seq x y z
N MET A 1 -15.52 18.57 -3.57
CA MET A 1 -14.96 17.23 -3.42
C MET A 1 -14.99 16.52 -4.76
N SER A 2 -13.88 16.18 -5.27
CA SER A 2 -13.82 15.57 -6.57
C SER A 2 -14.08 14.07 -6.49
N GLN A 3 -14.58 13.53 -7.57
CA GLN A 3 -14.70 12.10 -7.75
C GLN A 3 -13.32 11.42 -7.69
N ASP A 4 -12.26 12.14 -8.09
CA ASP A 4 -10.89 11.62 -8.01
C ASP A 4 -10.46 11.34 -6.58
N THR A 5 -10.80 12.21 -5.63
CA THR A 5 -10.48 11.96 -4.22
C THR A 5 -11.13 10.67 -3.73
N ALA A 6 -12.41 10.45 -4.07
CA ALA A 6 -13.11 9.23 -3.70
C ALA A 6 -12.47 8.00 -4.33
N GLU A 7 -12.08 8.09 -5.61
CA GLU A 7 -11.46 6.96 -6.31
C GLU A 7 -10.05 6.65 -5.78
N VAL A 8 -9.22 7.66 -5.54
CA VAL A 8 -7.90 7.44 -4.95
C VAL A 8 -8.04 6.80 -3.58
N THR A 9 -8.96 7.31 -2.76
CA THR A 9 -9.23 6.74 -1.43
C THR A 9 -9.68 5.29 -1.54
N ARG A 10 -10.57 4.97 -2.49
CA ARG A 10 -11.04 3.60 -2.72
C ARG A 10 -9.87 2.68 -3.07
N VAL A 11 -8.99 3.10 -3.97
CA VAL A 11 -7.84 2.29 -4.39
C VAL A 11 -6.88 2.06 -3.22
N VAL A 12 -6.61 3.08 -2.42
CA VAL A 12 -5.73 2.92 -1.25
C VAL A 12 -6.38 1.98 -0.23
N ASN A 13 -7.69 2.03 -0.05
CA ASN A 13 -8.39 1.09 0.83
C ASN A 13 -8.34 -0.35 0.30
N LEU A 14 -8.32 -0.56 -1.02
CA LEU A 14 -8.08 -1.90 -1.58
C LEU A 14 -6.73 -2.45 -1.15
N TYR A 15 -5.70 -1.60 -1.09
CA TYR A 15 -4.41 -2.01 -0.54
C TYR A 15 -4.54 -2.37 0.94
N ILE A 16 -5.17 -1.51 1.73
CA ILE A 16 -5.29 -1.74 3.18
C ILE A 16 -5.97 -3.09 3.43
N ASP A 17 -7.10 -3.32 2.78
CA ASP A 17 -7.85 -4.57 2.97
C ASP A 17 -7.12 -5.76 2.36
N GLY A 18 -6.54 -5.58 1.19
CA GLY A 18 -5.83 -6.65 0.49
C GLY A 18 -4.59 -7.12 1.23
N ALA A 19 -3.76 -6.20 1.70
CA ALA A 19 -2.56 -6.54 2.45
C ALA A 19 -2.89 -7.06 3.84
N GLY A 20 -3.91 -6.49 4.48
CA GLY A 20 -4.33 -6.92 5.80
C GLY A 20 -4.91 -8.33 5.81
N ASN A 21 -5.64 -8.71 4.79
CA ASN A 21 -6.33 -10.00 4.72
C ASN A 21 -5.67 -11.00 3.76
N GLY A 22 -4.62 -10.60 3.05
CA GLY A 22 -3.98 -11.47 2.07
C GLY A 22 -4.87 -11.75 0.87
N ASN A 23 -5.64 -10.75 0.41
CA ASN A 23 -6.58 -10.89 -0.69
C ASN A 23 -5.94 -10.47 -2.00
N ALA A 24 -5.58 -11.45 -2.83
CA ALA A 24 -4.89 -11.22 -4.09
C ALA A 24 -5.72 -10.36 -5.05
N ASP A 25 -7.03 -10.58 -5.13
CA ASP A 25 -7.89 -9.84 -6.05
C ASP A 25 -7.90 -8.35 -5.72
N GLN A 26 -8.00 -7.99 -4.45
CA GLN A 26 -7.96 -6.59 -4.03
C GLN A 26 -6.61 -5.95 -4.33
N LEU A 27 -5.51 -6.64 -4.06
CA LEU A 27 -4.17 -6.14 -4.36
C LEU A 27 -3.95 -5.99 -5.86
N ASN A 28 -4.39 -6.95 -6.66
CA ASN A 28 -4.27 -6.87 -8.11
C ASN A 28 -5.10 -5.73 -8.70
N GLU A 29 -6.23 -5.42 -8.10
CA GLU A 29 -7.03 -4.27 -8.54
C GLU A 29 -6.36 -2.95 -8.16
N ALA A 30 -5.74 -2.87 -6.98
CA ALA A 30 -5.14 -1.64 -6.48
C ALA A 30 -3.86 -1.25 -7.23
N PHE A 31 -3.01 -2.23 -7.55
CA PHE A 31 -1.67 -1.97 -8.10
C PHE A 31 -1.62 -2.12 -9.61
N HIS A 32 -0.93 -1.17 -10.25
CA HIS A 32 -0.61 -1.28 -11.66
C HIS A 32 0.35 -2.46 -11.89
N LYS A 33 0.26 -3.09 -13.05
CA LYS A 33 1.07 -4.28 -13.38
C LYS A 33 2.58 -4.05 -13.27
N SER A 34 3.01 -2.80 -13.45
CA SER A 34 4.44 -2.42 -13.36
C SER A 34 4.81 -1.80 -12.02
N ALA A 35 3.92 -1.86 -11.04
CA ALA A 35 4.17 -1.25 -9.74
C ALA A 35 5.30 -1.96 -9.01
N ARG A 36 6.02 -1.19 -8.17
CA ARG A 36 7.09 -1.71 -7.35
C ARG A 36 6.89 -1.31 -5.90
N TRP A 37 7.49 -2.09 -5.03
CA TRP A 37 7.38 -1.96 -3.59
C TRP A 37 8.79 -1.91 -2.99
N TYR A 38 9.05 -0.89 -2.17
CA TYR A 38 10.37 -0.63 -1.60
C TYR A 38 10.28 -0.33 -0.11
N GLY A 39 11.33 -0.66 0.62
CA GLY A 39 11.49 -0.22 1.99
C GLY A 39 12.54 -1.04 2.70
N SER A 40 12.87 -0.62 3.93
CA SER A 40 13.83 -1.32 4.78
C SER A 40 13.18 -1.73 6.08
N LEU A 41 13.46 -2.94 6.53
CA LEU A 41 13.00 -3.47 7.80
C LEU A 41 14.14 -4.25 8.44
N ASP A 42 14.53 -3.84 9.66
CA ASP A 42 15.59 -4.50 10.43
C ASP A 42 16.90 -4.63 9.63
N GLY A 43 17.24 -3.59 8.87
CA GLY A 43 18.48 -3.56 8.10
C GLY A 43 18.43 -4.33 6.78
N VAL A 44 17.28 -4.89 6.42
CA VAL A 44 17.09 -5.60 5.15
C VAL A 44 16.30 -4.71 4.20
N ASP A 45 16.84 -4.51 3.01
CA ASP A 45 16.17 -3.74 1.97
C ASP A 45 15.28 -4.65 1.13
N TYR A 46 14.06 -4.19 0.88
CA TYR A 46 13.10 -4.90 0.05
C TYR A 46 12.87 -4.12 -1.24
N ASP A 47 12.83 -4.85 -2.34
CA ASP A 47 12.54 -4.32 -3.67
C ASP A 47 11.79 -5.41 -4.42
N MET A 48 10.48 -5.27 -4.55
CA MET A 48 9.63 -6.28 -5.17
C MET A 48 8.83 -5.69 -6.31
N ASP A 49 8.59 -6.51 -7.33
CA ASP A 49 7.58 -6.18 -8.32
C ASP A 49 6.17 -6.48 -7.75
N LYS A 50 5.16 -6.11 -8.51
CA LYS A 50 3.77 -6.26 -8.07
C LYS A 50 3.42 -7.72 -7.77
N ASP A 51 3.81 -8.65 -8.65
CA ASP A 51 3.47 -10.07 -8.44
C ASP A 51 4.17 -10.65 -7.21
N GLY A 52 5.43 -10.28 -6.99
CA GLY A 52 6.17 -10.69 -5.80
C GLY A 52 5.54 -10.16 -4.52
N PHE A 53 5.12 -8.89 -4.52
CA PHE A 53 4.44 -8.30 -3.37
C PHE A 53 3.11 -8.99 -3.09
N VAL A 54 2.29 -9.21 -4.13
CA VAL A 54 0.99 -9.87 -3.96
C VAL A 54 1.18 -11.26 -3.36
N ALA A 55 2.12 -12.05 -3.91
CA ALA A 55 2.38 -13.40 -3.40
C ALA A 55 2.84 -13.36 -1.93
N PHE A 56 3.68 -12.40 -1.59
CA PHE A 56 4.15 -12.23 -0.21
C PHE A 56 3.00 -11.93 0.75
N MET A 57 2.10 -11.02 0.38
CA MET A 57 0.96 -10.65 1.25
C MET A 57 -0.06 -11.77 1.36
N VAL A 58 -0.28 -12.56 0.32
CA VAL A 58 -1.17 -13.71 0.38
C VAL A 58 -0.62 -14.76 1.35
N GLU A 59 0.69 -15.01 1.30
CA GLU A 59 1.34 -15.97 2.19
C GLU A 59 1.41 -15.46 3.63
N SER A 60 1.62 -14.15 3.81
CA SER A 60 1.80 -13.55 5.14
C SER A 60 0.91 -12.31 5.30
N PRO A 61 -0.40 -12.49 5.47
CA PRO A 61 -1.30 -11.34 5.66
C PRO A 61 -0.90 -10.51 6.87
N GLY A 62 -0.98 -9.18 6.70
CA GLY A 62 -0.50 -8.27 7.74
C GLY A 62 -1.36 -8.20 8.99
N LYS A 63 -2.67 -8.26 8.84
CA LYS A 63 -3.67 -8.20 9.92
C LYS A 63 -3.37 -7.10 10.93
N PRO A 64 -3.20 -5.84 10.51
CA PRO A 64 -2.90 -4.76 11.43
C PRO A 64 -4.05 -4.49 12.40
N THR A 65 -3.73 -3.96 13.57
CA THR A 65 -4.77 -3.53 14.52
C THR A 65 -5.43 -2.24 14.07
N SER A 66 -4.71 -1.39 13.33
CA SER A 66 -5.28 -0.19 12.72
C SER A 66 -4.52 0.18 11.46
N ALA A 67 -5.22 0.76 10.51
CA ALA A 67 -4.64 1.33 9.30
C ALA A 67 -5.43 2.58 8.95
N LYS A 68 -4.73 3.69 8.68
CA LYS A 68 -5.36 4.97 8.43
C LYS A 68 -4.72 5.67 7.24
N ILE A 69 -5.55 6.20 6.34
CA ILE A 69 -5.10 7.14 5.32
C ILE A 69 -4.93 8.48 6.01
N VAL A 70 -3.71 9.02 6.03
CA VAL A 70 -3.40 10.26 6.74
C VAL A 70 -3.19 11.44 5.83
N ASP A 71 -2.97 11.21 4.54
CA ASP A 71 -2.80 12.28 3.57
C ASP A 71 -3.12 11.78 2.16
N VAL A 72 -3.77 12.64 1.36
CA VAL A 72 -4.01 12.40 -0.07
C VAL A 72 -3.81 13.73 -0.78
N GLN A 73 -3.01 13.72 -1.83
CA GLN A 73 -2.77 14.90 -2.67
C GLN A 73 -2.93 14.49 -4.13
N ILE A 74 -3.74 15.25 -4.86
CA ILE A 74 -4.03 14.97 -6.28
C ILE A 74 -3.71 16.19 -7.12
N VAL A 75 -2.97 15.97 -8.20
CA VAL A 75 -2.70 17.00 -9.19
C VAL A 75 -2.95 16.37 -10.56
N GLY A 76 -4.05 16.77 -11.22
CA GLY A 76 -4.39 16.23 -12.53
C GLY A 76 -4.55 14.71 -12.50
N THR A 77 -3.71 14.00 -13.24
CA THR A 77 -3.78 12.54 -13.38
C THR A 77 -2.79 11.81 -12.48
N ALA A 78 -2.19 12.48 -11.52
CA ALA A 78 -1.23 11.90 -10.59
C ALA A 78 -1.62 12.21 -9.15
N ALA A 79 -1.28 11.32 -8.24
CA ALA A 79 -1.59 11.49 -6.83
C ALA A 79 -0.52 10.86 -5.94
N SER A 80 -0.48 11.33 -4.70
CA SER A 80 0.25 10.67 -3.63
C SER A 80 -0.69 10.45 -2.46
N ALA A 81 -0.42 9.42 -1.68
CA ALA A 81 -1.17 9.13 -0.47
C ALA A 81 -0.23 8.53 0.56
N SER A 82 -0.55 8.73 1.84
CA SER A 82 0.19 8.07 2.90
C SER A 82 -0.77 7.39 3.86
N VAL A 83 -0.31 6.25 4.40
CA VAL A 83 -1.08 5.38 5.28
C VAL A 83 -0.20 5.00 6.46
N THR A 84 -0.74 5.10 7.67
CA THR A 84 -0.09 4.54 8.85
C THR A 84 -0.74 3.22 9.21
N GLU A 85 0.09 2.24 9.57
CA GLU A 85 -0.38 0.91 10.00
C GLU A 85 0.28 0.56 11.31
N ASP A 86 -0.50 0.07 12.27
CA ASP A 86 -0.02 -0.37 13.59
C ASP A 86 -0.41 -1.83 13.80
N GLY A 87 0.45 -2.58 14.47
CA GLY A 87 0.19 -3.99 14.78
C GLY A 87 0.27 -4.90 13.57
N PHE A 88 0.96 -4.48 12.52
CA PHE A 88 1.19 -5.30 11.33
C PHE A 88 2.01 -6.53 11.74
N TRP A 89 1.53 -7.72 11.39
CA TRP A 89 2.05 -8.99 11.89
C TRP A 89 2.12 -9.04 13.42
N GLY A 90 1.22 -8.29 14.07
CA GLY A 90 1.08 -8.26 15.52
C GLY A 90 1.85 -7.17 16.22
N THR A 91 3.02 -6.77 15.74
CA THR A 91 3.93 -5.89 16.47
C THR A 91 4.49 -4.71 15.72
N LEU A 92 4.43 -4.71 14.40
CA LEU A 92 5.12 -3.72 13.60
C LEU A 92 4.25 -2.52 13.28
N SER A 93 4.86 -1.34 13.28
CA SER A 93 4.24 -0.11 12.82
C SER A 93 4.97 0.40 11.59
N PHE A 94 4.20 0.88 10.61
CA PHE A 94 4.71 1.40 9.36
C PHE A 94 4.04 2.70 8.98
N THR A 95 4.76 3.53 8.26
CA THR A 95 4.18 4.59 7.44
C THR A 95 4.47 4.24 5.98
N ASN A 96 3.43 4.18 5.17
CA ASN A 96 3.54 3.81 3.76
C ASN A 96 3.25 5.03 2.90
N PHE A 97 4.06 5.23 1.88
CA PHE A 97 3.88 6.29 0.90
C PHE A 97 3.54 5.65 -0.43
N PHE A 98 2.46 6.15 -1.06
CA PHE A 98 1.99 5.63 -2.33
C PHE A 98 2.04 6.72 -3.38
N GLN A 99 2.40 6.33 -4.61
CA GLN A 99 2.20 7.13 -5.80
C GLN A 99 1.12 6.46 -6.63
N LEU A 100 0.24 7.27 -7.20
CA LEU A 100 -0.85 6.77 -8.03
C LEU A 100 -0.92 7.59 -9.31
N ALA A 101 -1.48 6.97 -10.35
CA ALA A 101 -1.73 7.65 -11.61
C ALA A 101 -2.98 7.07 -12.25
N ILE A 102 -3.61 7.86 -13.12
CA ILE A 102 -4.64 7.34 -14.01
C ILE A 102 -3.91 6.67 -15.18
N LEU A 103 -4.04 5.36 -15.26
CA LEU A 103 -3.47 4.54 -16.34
C LEU A 103 -4.55 3.59 -16.82
N ASP A 104 -4.66 3.45 -18.12
CA ASP A 104 -5.72 2.62 -18.72
C ASP A 104 -7.12 3.04 -18.24
N GLY A 105 -7.32 4.34 -18.05
CA GLY A 105 -8.61 4.92 -17.68
C GLY A 105 -9.00 4.82 -16.22
N ARG A 106 -8.11 4.36 -15.34
CA ARG A 106 -8.45 4.24 -13.91
C ARG A 106 -7.26 4.55 -13.02
N TRP A 107 -7.55 5.00 -11.80
CA TRP A 107 -6.52 5.23 -10.79
C TRP A 107 -5.91 3.91 -10.34
N GLN A 108 -4.58 3.85 -10.33
CA GLN A 108 -3.83 2.68 -9.88
C GLN A 108 -2.60 3.12 -9.11
N ILE A 109 -2.19 2.33 -8.12
CA ILE A 109 -0.96 2.55 -7.38
C ILE A 109 0.21 2.14 -8.27
N THR A 110 1.17 3.04 -8.45
CA THR A 110 2.37 2.80 -9.27
C THR A 110 3.59 2.46 -8.44
N SER A 111 3.62 2.88 -7.17
CA SER A 111 4.70 2.50 -6.26
C SER A 111 4.24 2.61 -4.81
N LYS A 112 4.86 1.80 -3.97
CA LYS A 112 4.71 1.84 -2.52
C LYS A 112 6.09 1.85 -1.89
N THR A 113 6.34 2.83 -1.02
CA THR A 113 7.56 2.88 -0.22
C THR A 113 7.15 2.88 1.25
N PHE A 114 7.69 1.97 2.04
CA PHE A 114 7.34 1.89 3.44
C PHE A 114 8.52 2.30 4.33
N ALA A 115 8.19 2.86 5.49
CA ALA A 115 9.15 3.11 6.56
C ALA A 115 8.68 2.36 7.80
N HIS A 116 9.59 1.61 8.42
CA HIS A 116 9.33 0.95 9.70
C HIS A 116 9.46 2.01 10.79
N THR A 117 8.37 2.28 11.51
CA THR A 117 8.31 3.38 12.47
C THR A 117 8.26 2.92 13.91
N GLY A 118 7.98 1.65 14.16
CA GLY A 118 7.92 1.14 15.52
C GLY A 118 7.69 -0.35 15.58
N GLY A 119 7.84 -0.90 16.77
CA GLY A 119 7.66 -2.32 17.01
C GLY A 119 8.89 -3.14 16.64
N SER A 120 8.97 -4.33 17.21
CA SER A 120 10.09 -5.23 17.01
C SER A 120 9.61 -6.46 16.23
N HIS A 121 10.39 -6.84 15.23
CA HIS A 121 10.17 -8.04 14.45
C HIS A 121 10.85 -9.22 15.15
N ALA A 122 10.21 -9.68 16.19
CA ALA A 122 10.78 -10.74 17.01
C ALA A 122 10.43 -12.12 16.47
#